data_a4e4013c36e6ae79a365d38deb800754
#
_entry.id   a4e4013c36e6ae79a365d38deb800754
#
_cell.length_a   1.000
_cell.length_b   1.000
_cell.length_c   1.000
_cell.angle_alpha   90.00
_cell.angle_beta   90.00
_cell.angle_gamma   90.00
#
_symmetry.space_group_name_H-M   'P 1'
#
loop_
_entity.id
_entity.type
_entity.pdbx_description
1 polymer ?
#
loop_
_entity_poly.entity_id
_entity_poly.type
_entity_poly.pdbx_seq_one_letter_code
_entity_poly.pdbx_strand_id
1 'polypeptide(L)'
;MFSRPALTRGQPAGSSPPAQRGFAAVASPKASYEPATIAGVKVASRDDSGPTTRLAVVAKAGTRYEPLPGLTNTQKRSALRITREAELLGGQLTAYHTREALVLQANFLRDDLPYFTELLAEVLSQTRYTTHEYHEEVENVIHMKQAKLDASAIALDAAHAVAFHTGLGEPLYPTPSTPISSYLNEYSVAAFAEAAYTKANIAVIADGASEAGLSKWIEPFFKSVPAESASSISTTASKYHGGEQRIPKTGSNSVVIAFPGAALGANQPETSVLVGLLGGESTIKWSPGFSLLSNATAAAPRNFAYSDAGLLTVQISGKASAVRKVAEESVKALKGVAAGGVSQEVLVKAIAKAKFNLLSASEVSGTGLVHAGAKLIHGGQPLKVAETIKALEGVTAEQLQAAAKTLLEGKASVAAVGDLHVLPFAEDLGLKV
;
A
#
# COMPACT_ATOMS: atom_id res chain seq x y z
N MET A 1 -86.99 -3.91 -40.99
CA MET A 1 -85.75 -4.48 -41.57
C MET A 1 -84.80 -3.34 -41.81
N PHE A 2 -83.85 -3.15 -40.92
CA PHE A 2 -82.83 -2.10 -41.06
C PHE A 2 -81.49 -2.74 -41.39
N SER A 3 -80.98 -2.49 -42.58
CA SER A 3 -79.66 -2.91 -43.03
C SER A 3 -78.59 -1.99 -42.45
N ARG A 4 -77.63 -2.56 -41.75
CA ARG A 4 -76.44 -1.85 -41.29
C ARG A 4 -75.38 -1.81 -42.42
N PRO A 5 -74.70 -0.67 -42.67
CA PRO A 5 -73.58 -0.65 -43.61
C PRO A 5 -72.29 -1.17 -42.88
N ALA A 6 -71.50 -1.94 -43.63
CA ALA A 6 -70.21 -2.48 -43.18
C ALA A 6 -69.19 -1.37 -43.08
N LEU A 7 -68.58 -1.26 -41.89
CA LEU A 7 -67.40 -0.41 -41.63
C LEU A 7 -66.15 -1.11 -42.17
N THR A 8 -65.53 -0.56 -43.21
CA THR A 8 -64.21 -0.93 -43.69
C THR A 8 -63.18 -0.46 -42.71
N ARG A 9 -62.48 -1.40 -42.11
CA ARG A 9 -61.30 -1.13 -41.28
C ARG A 9 -60.19 -0.57 -42.15
N GLY A 10 -59.86 0.71 -41.97
CA GLY A 10 -58.59 1.31 -42.47
C GLY A 10 -57.40 0.63 -41.84
N GLN A 11 -56.43 0.23 -42.64
CA GLN A 11 -55.11 -0.22 -42.16
C GLN A 11 -54.43 0.90 -41.39
N PRO A 12 -53.81 0.62 -40.23
CA PRO A 12 -53.00 1.60 -39.52
C PRO A 12 -51.74 1.88 -40.34
N ALA A 13 -51.48 3.17 -40.55
CA ALA A 13 -50.24 3.68 -41.13
C ALA A 13 -49.02 3.12 -40.36
N GLY A 14 -48.02 2.65 -41.10
CA GLY A 14 -46.83 2.05 -40.54
C GLY A 14 -46.17 2.98 -39.51
N SER A 15 -46.10 2.48 -38.28
CA SER A 15 -45.29 3.07 -37.22
C SER A 15 -43.81 2.95 -37.61
N SER A 16 -43.15 4.07 -37.84
CA SER A 16 -41.70 4.13 -37.92
C SER A 16 -41.12 3.45 -36.68
N PRO A 17 -40.06 2.61 -36.80
CA PRO A 17 -39.44 2.02 -35.63
C PRO A 17 -38.93 3.15 -34.73
N PRO A 18 -39.05 3.04 -33.38
CA PRO A 18 -38.53 4.03 -32.48
C PRO A 18 -37.02 4.15 -32.73
N ALA A 19 -36.55 5.39 -32.94
CA ALA A 19 -35.14 5.67 -33.06
C ALA A 19 -34.45 5.05 -31.85
N GLN A 20 -33.64 4.02 -32.06
CA GLN A 20 -32.76 3.49 -31.04
C GLN A 20 -31.85 4.67 -30.60
N ARG A 21 -32.12 5.21 -29.42
CA ARG A 21 -31.19 6.05 -28.73
C ARG A 21 -29.98 5.18 -28.48
N GLY A 22 -28.97 5.28 -29.33
CA GLY A 22 -27.65 4.71 -29.04
C GLY A 22 -27.23 5.24 -27.69
N PHE A 23 -27.03 4.35 -26.73
CA PHE A 23 -26.30 4.74 -25.53
C PHE A 23 -24.97 5.26 -26.03
N ALA A 24 -24.66 6.52 -25.72
CA ALA A 24 -23.33 7.04 -25.95
C ALA A 24 -22.37 6.02 -25.32
N ALA A 25 -21.46 5.49 -26.12
CA ALA A 25 -20.47 4.55 -25.59
C ALA A 25 -19.74 5.29 -24.47
N VAL A 26 -19.99 4.86 -23.24
CA VAL A 26 -19.24 5.35 -22.08
C VAL A 26 -17.81 5.03 -22.43
N ALA A 27 -16.97 6.07 -22.51
CA ALA A 27 -15.53 5.89 -22.75
C ALA A 27 -15.04 4.83 -21.76
N SER A 28 -14.44 3.75 -22.27
CA SER A 28 -13.93 2.70 -21.40
C SER A 28 -12.99 3.34 -20.37
N PRO A 29 -13.19 3.11 -19.06
CA PRO A 29 -12.39 3.73 -18.04
C PRO A 29 -10.93 3.39 -18.30
N LYS A 30 -10.04 4.41 -18.27
CA LYS A 30 -8.61 4.21 -18.46
C LYS A 30 -8.11 3.32 -17.31
N ALA A 31 -7.61 2.15 -17.63
CA ALA A 31 -7.21 1.15 -16.65
C ALA A 31 -5.89 1.49 -15.93
N SER A 32 -5.11 2.46 -16.44
CA SER A 32 -3.80 2.83 -15.91
C SER A 32 -3.71 4.32 -15.61
N TYR A 33 -2.89 4.66 -14.62
CA TYR A 33 -2.55 6.05 -14.31
C TYR A 33 -1.66 6.63 -15.41
N GLU A 34 -2.00 7.82 -15.91
CA GLU A 34 -1.21 8.57 -16.88
C GLU A 34 -0.29 9.53 -16.13
N PRO A 35 1.04 9.37 -16.23
CA PRO A 35 1.98 10.26 -15.58
C PRO A 35 2.14 11.56 -16.35
N ALA A 36 2.19 12.67 -15.64
CA ALA A 36 2.46 14.01 -16.15
C ALA A 36 3.32 14.79 -15.15
N THR A 37 3.85 15.94 -15.57
CA THR A 37 4.51 16.88 -14.68
C THR A 37 3.83 18.24 -14.83
N ILE A 38 3.26 18.75 -13.74
CA ILE A 38 2.51 20.01 -13.72
C ILE A 38 3.19 20.95 -12.72
N ALA A 39 3.61 22.12 -13.16
CA ALA A 39 4.30 23.11 -12.33
C ALA A 39 5.51 22.57 -11.54
N GLY A 40 6.21 21.57 -12.07
CA GLY A 40 7.35 20.90 -11.42
C GLY A 40 6.96 19.80 -10.43
N VAL A 41 5.66 19.53 -10.23
CA VAL A 41 5.15 18.44 -9.40
C VAL A 41 4.88 17.23 -10.29
N LYS A 42 5.29 16.04 -9.83
CA LYS A 42 4.95 14.76 -10.49
C LYS A 42 3.48 14.45 -10.23
N VAL A 43 2.73 14.18 -11.27
CA VAL A 43 1.29 13.92 -11.20
C VAL A 43 0.98 12.61 -11.91
N ALA A 44 0.00 11.87 -11.42
CA ALA A 44 -0.60 10.79 -12.16
C ALA A 44 -2.12 10.80 -11.99
N SER A 45 -2.84 10.67 -13.09
CA SER A 45 -4.30 10.70 -13.09
C SER A 45 -4.90 9.49 -13.79
N ARG A 46 -6.04 9.06 -13.26
CA ARG A 46 -6.91 8.08 -13.88
C ARG A 46 -8.35 8.60 -13.76
N ASP A 47 -9.02 8.79 -14.89
CA ASP A 47 -10.42 9.26 -14.91
C ASP A 47 -11.33 8.10 -15.29
N ASP A 48 -12.15 7.68 -14.34
CA ASP A 48 -13.20 6.68 -14.52
C ASP A 48 -14.57 7.30 -14.82
N SER A 49 -14.63 8.65 -14.92
CA SER A 49 -15.86 9.43 -15.10
C SER A 49 -16.92 9.22 -13.99
N GLY A 50 -16.49 8.74 -12.84
CA GLY A 50 -17.34 8.53 -11.66
C GLY A 50 -17.70 9.84 -10.95
N PRO A 51 -18.69 9.80 -10.03
CA PRO A 51 -19.12 10.97 -9.27
C PRO A 51 -18.17 11.36 -8.13
N THR A 52 -17.26 10.49 -7.75
CA THR A 52 -16.30 10.70 -6.66
C THR A 52 -14.89 10.82 -7.17
N THR A 53 -14.09 11.62 -6.49
CA THR A 53 -12.66 11.77 -6.74
C THR A 53 -11.89 11.41 -5.48
N ARG A 54 -10.78 10.71 -5.67
CA ARG A 54 -9.76 10.48 -4.65
C ARG A 54 -8.48 11.16 -5.07
N LEU A 55 -8.02 12.05 -4.22
CA LEU A 55 -6.78 12.77 -4.41
C LEU A 55 -5.81 12.39 -3.30
N ALA A 56 -4.61 11.98 -3.66
CA ALA A 56 -3.57 11.68 -2.70
C ALA A 56 -2.31 12.46 -3.03
N VAL A 57 -1.69 13.01 -2.00
CA VAL A 57 -0.32 13.50 -2.06
C VAL A 57 0.57 12.50 -1.36
N VAL A 58 1.55 11.99 -2.07
CA VAL A 58 2.54 11.04 -1.58
C VAL A 58 3.87 11.77 -1.51
N ALA A 59 4.40 11.90 -0.30
CA ALA A 59 5.68 12.56 -0.05
C ALA A 59 6.74 11.54 0.37
N LYS A 60 7.99 11.74 -0.04
CA LYS A 60 9.15 10.95 0.37
C LYS A 60 9.51 11.30 1.81
N ALA A 61 8.72 10.80 2.76
CA ALA A 61 8.73 11.18 4.17
C ALA A 61 8.26 10.04 5.08
N GLY A 62 8.66 8.80 4.79
CA GLY A 62 8.38 7.64 5.64
C GLY A 62 9.39 7.51 6.80
N THR A 63 9.23 6.48 7.64
CA THR A 63 10.13 6.24 8.78
C THR A 63 11.58 5.99 8.39
N ARG A 64 11.84 5.54 7.16
CA ARG A 64 13.18 5.45 6.58
C ARG A 64 13.93 6.79 6.60
N TYR A 65 13.20 7.90 6.53
CA TYR A 65 13.74 9.26 6.44
C TYR A 65 13.54 10.04 7.74
N GLU A 66 12.95 9.43 8.75
CA GLU A 66 12.43 9.99 9.99
C GLU A 66 11.46 11.15 9.79
N PRO A 67 10.20 11.04 10.01
CA PRO A 67 9.47 11.78 11.02
C PRO A 67 8.12 11.22 11.43
N LEU A 68 7.46 12.00 12.29
CA LEU A 68 6.15 11.78 12.82
C LEU A 68 5.07 12.45 11.97
N PRO A 69 3.98 11.77 11.63
CA PRO A 69 2.79 12.39 11.07
C PRO A 69 1.94 13.00 12.18
N GLY A 70 1.31 14.13 11.96
CA GLY A 70 0.19 14.50 12.79
C GLY A 70 -0.11 15.95 13.08
N LEU A 71 0.51 16.93 12.43
CA LEU A 71 0.15 18.33 12.61
C LEU A 71 -0.71 18.80 11.43
N THR A 72 -1.96 19.24 11.72
CA THR A 72 -2.95 19.61 10.72
C THR A 72 -3.31 21.10 10.75
N ASN A 73 -2.88 21.87 11.75
CA ASN A 73 -3.11 23.30 11.77
C ASN A 73 -2.25 24.03 10.74
N THR A 74 -2.89 24.76 9.84
CA THR A 74 -2.23 25.60 8.85
C THR A 74 -2.25 27.07 9.24
N GLN A 75 -1.57 27.93 8.49
CA GLN A 75 -1.59 29.37 8.71
C GLN A 75 -3.00 29.98 8.48
N LYS A 76 -3.81 29.39 7.60
CA LYS A 76 -5.12 29.89 7.21
C LYS A 76 -6.26 29.17 7.93
N ARG A 77 -6.11 27.90 8.26
CA ARG A 77 -7.16 27.03 8.80
C ARG A 77 -6.68 26.31 10.05
N SER A 78 -7.49 26.30 11.10
CA SER A 78 -7.27 25.41 12.25
C SER A 78 -7.73 23.98 11.91
N ALA A 79 -7.24 22.97 12.64
CA ALA A 79 -7.64 21.57 12.48
C ALA A 79 -9.16 21.40 12.55
N LEU A 80 -9.80 22.08 13.52
CA LEU A 80 -11.25 22.06 13.67
C LEU A 80 -11.98 22.64 12.45
N ARG A 81 -11.45 23.72 11.88
CA ARG A 81 -12.01 24.33 10.68
C ARG A 81 -11.87 23.39 9.47
N ILE A 82 -10.72 22.77 9.28
CA ILE A 82 -10.49 21.79 8.21
C ILE A 82 -11.49 20.63 8.32
N THR A 83 -11.65 20.08 9.53
CA THR A 83 -12.60 18.99 9.77
C THR A 83 -14.04 19.41 9.43
N ARG A 84 -14.49 20.56 9.90
CA ARG A 84 -15.86 21.07 9.63
C ARG A 84 -16.10 21.37 8.15
N GLU A 85 -15.13 21.96 7.46
CA GLU A 85 -15.23 22.24 6.02
C GLU A 85 -15.28 20.94 5.21
N ALA A 86 -14.45 19.94 5.57
CA ALA A 86 -14.47 18.63 4.93
C ALA A 86 -15.79 17.88 5.17
N GLU A 87 -16.31 17.90 6.39
CA GLU A 87 -17.62 17.31 6.73
C GLU A 87 -18.77 18.00 5.98
N LEU A 88 -18.75 19.33 5.87
CA LEU A 88 -19.77 20.09 5.12
C LEU A 88 -19.82 19.72 3.66
N LEU A 89 -18.67 19.43 3.04
CA LEU A 89 -18.56 18.98 1.65
C LEU A 89 -18.73 17.46 1.49
N GLY A 90 -18.96 16.73 2.60
CA GLY A 90 -19.06 15.27 2.60
C GLY A 90 -17.74 14.57 2.26
N GLY A 91 -16.60 15.28 2.43
CA GLY A 91 -15.28 14.76 2.16
C GLY A 91 -14.69 14.00 3.35
N GLN A 92 -13.81 13.07 3.04
CA GLN A 92 -13.06 12.31 4.04
C GLN A 92 -11.56 12.54 3.85
N LEU A 93 -10.89 12.97 4.91
CA LEU A 93 -9.45 13.15 4.96
C LEU A 93 -8.80 11.99 5.72
N THR A 94 -7.72 11.47 5.19
CA THR A 94 -6.94 10.40 5.80
C THR A 94 -5.45 10.68 5.64
N ALA A 95 -4.70 10.52 6.72
CA ALA A 95 -3.24 10.62 6.69
C ALA A 95 -2.63 9.38 7.32
N TYR A 96 -1.63 8.80 6.66
CA TYR A 96 -0.86 7.67 7.17
C TYR A 96 0.53 7.64 6.56
N HIS A 97 1.43 6.93 7.21
CA HIS A 97 2.78 6.77 6.71
C HIS A 97 3.11 5.30 6.46
N THR A 98 4.02 5.10 5.56
CA THR A 98 4.70 3.82 5.31
C THR A 98 6.18 4.00 5.66
N ARG A 99 7.00 2.97 5.43
CA ARG A 99 8.44 3.11 5.68
C ARG A 99 9.13 4.12 4.76
N GLU A 100 8.62 4.36 3.56
CA GLU A 100 9.23 5.26 2.57
C GLU A 100 8.38 6.49 2.21
N ALA A 101 7.11 6.50 2.55
CA ALA A 101 6.22 7.56 2.13
C ALA A 101 5.24 8.00 3.21
N LEU A 102 4.96 9.29 3.27
CA LEU A 102 3.79 9.86 3.91
C LEU A 102 2.71 10.07 2.86
N VAL A 103 1.50 9.65 3.18
CA VAL A 103 0.34 9.74 2.29
C VAL A 103 -0.72 10.61 2.94
N LEU A 104 -1.09 11.69 2.26
CA LEU A 104 -2.23 12.53 2.58
C LEU A 104 -3.29 12.25 1.52
N GLN A 105 -4.45 11.75 1.92
CA GLN A 105 -5.51 11.36 1.00
C GLN A 105 -6.82 12.06 1.33
N ALA A 106 -7.51 12.53 0.31
CA ALA A 106 -8.85 13.08 0.38
C ALA A 106 -9.79 12.31 -0.56
N ASN A 107 -10.97 11.93 -0.07
CA ASN A 107 -12.05 11.34 -0.85
C ASN A 107 -13.23 12.32 -0.81
N PHE A 108 -13.77 12.70 -1.96
CA PHE A 108 -14.78 13.75 -2.06
C PHE A 108 -15.59 13.65 -3.36
N LEU A 109 -16.61 14.49 -3.52
CA LEU A 109 -17.37 14.60 -4.76
C LEU A 109 -16.56 15.35 -5.82
N ARG A 110 -16.68 14.94 -7.07
CA ARG A 110 -15.88 15.43 -8.19
C ARG A 110 -15.85 16.96 -8.32
N ASP A 111 -16.94 17.62 -8.01
CA ASP A 111 -17.07 19.08 -8.12
C ASP A 111 -16.25 19.84 -7.08
N ASP A 112 -15.88 19.19 -5.97
CA ASP A 112 -15.11 19.77 -4.87
C ASP A 112 -13.58 19.64 -5.07
N LEU A 113 -13.13 19.18 -6.23
CA LEU A 113 -11.71 19.05 -6.58
C LEU A 113 -10.89 20.33 -6.28
N PRO A 114 -11.37 21.56 -6.59
CA PRO A 114 -10.62 22.77 -6.28
C PRO A 114 -10.30 22.92 -4.79
N TYR A 115 -11.30 22.73 -3.93
CA TYR A 115 -11.16 22.89 -2.49
C TYR A 115 -10.13 21.90 -1.90
N PHE A 116 -10.26 20.61 -2.22
CA PHE A 116 -9.36 19.60 -1.67
C PHE A 116 -7.95 19.69 -2.25
N THR A 117 -7.78 20.16 -3.49
CA THR A 117 -6.46 20.46 -4.06
C THR A 117 -5.79 21.62 -3.34
N GLU A 118 -6.52 22.71 -3.05
CA GLU A 118 -6.03 23.83 -2.25
C GLU A 118 -5.66 23.38 -0.84
N LEU A 119 -6.54 22.64 -0.17
CA LEU A 119 -6.33 22.17 1.19
C LEU A 119 -5.05 21.31 1.32
N LEU A 120 -4.85 20.35 0.42
CA LEU A 120 -3.65 19.50 0.45
C LEU A 120 -2.38 20.31 0.17
N ALA A 121 -2.43 21.26 -0.75
CA ALA A 121 -1.30 22.17 -1.00
C ALA A 121 -0.99 23.06 0.21
N GLU A 122 -2.02 23.56 0.91
CA GLU A 122 -1.88 24.37 2.12
C GLU A 122 -1.26 23.55 3.27
N VAL A 123 -1.71 22.31 3.47
CA VAL A 123 -1.15 21.42 4.50
C VAL A 123 0.33 21.13 4.24
N LEU A 124 0.76 21.00 2.99
CA LEU A 124 2.16 20.77 2.65
C LEU A 124 3.06 22.01 2.83
N SER A 125 2.53 23.21 2.53
CA SER A 125 3.36 24.42 2.44
C SER A 125 3.18 25.42 3.58
N GLN A 126 2.11 25.31 4.36
CA GLN A 126 1.71 26.33 5.33
C GLN A 126 1.34 25.75 6.71
N THR A 127 1.74 24.53 7.02
CA THR A 127 1.49 23.95 8.34
C THR A 127 2.23 24.71 9.43
N ARG A 128 1.57 24.93 10.55
CA ARG A 128 2.17 25.48 11.77
C ARG A 128 2.57 24.34 12.67
N TYR A 129 3.81 24.35 13.09
CA TYR A 129 4.36 23.37 14.03
C TYR A 129 4.37 24.01 15.41
N THR A 130 3.24 23.93 16.13
CA THR A 130 3.10 24.60 17.44
C THR A 130 3.46 23.62 18.57
N THR A 131 4.16 24.11 19.59
CA THR A 131 4.55 23.34 20.79
C THR A 131 3.35 22.70 21.48
N HIS A 132 2.25 23.45 21.57
CA HIS A 132 1.01 23.00 22.18
C HIS A 132 0.43 21.77 21.47
N GLU A 133 0.29 21.80 20.12
CA GLU A 133 -0.25 20.66 19.38
C GLU A 133 0.69 19.45 19.45
N TYR A 134 2.00 19.70 19.47
CA TYR A 134 2.98 18.63 19.59
C TYR A 134 2.77 17.84 20.90
N HIS A 135 2.68 18.53 22.04
CA HIS A 135 2.55 17.87 23.35
C HIS A 135 1.14 17.31 23.61
N GLU A 136 0.10 18.03 23.24
CA GLU A 136 -1.27 17.62 23.57
C GLU A 136 -1.86 16.61 22.59
N GLU A 137 -1.52 16.69 21.30
CA GLU A 137 -2.08 15.82 20.27
C GLU A 137 -1.09 14.75 19.81
N VAL A 138 0.12 15.14 19.36
CA VAL A 138 1.04 14.22 18.70
C VAL A 138 1.59 13.18 19.68
N GLU A 139 2.10 13.59 20.82
CA GLU A 139 2.64 12.66 21.84
C GLU A 139 1.57 11.70 22.34
N ASN A 140 0.35 12.18 22.60
CA ASN A 140 -0.75 11.34 23.04
C ASN A 140 -1.18 10.30 21.99
N VAL A 141 -1.22 10.69 20.71
CA VAL A 141 -1.53 9.77 19.62
C VAL A 141 -0.44 8.69 19.49
N ILE A 142 0.83 9.05 19.64
CA ILE A 142 1.93 8.09 19.60
C ILE A 142 1.81 7.09 20.74
N HIS A 143 1.59 7.56 21.97
CA HIS A 143 1.42 6.68 23.14
C HIS A 143 0.22 5.76 23.00
N MET A 144 -0.90 6.25 22.49
CA MET A 144 -2.07 5.42 22.20
C MET A 144 -1.79 4.35 21.14
N LYS A 145 -1.03 4.67 20.09
CA LYS A 145 -0.64 3.71 19.05
C LYS A 145 0.31 2.67 19.59
N GLN A 146 1.32 3.08 20.38
CA GLN A 146 2.24 2.17 21.05
C GLN A 146 1.52 1.16 21.96
N ALA A 147 0.55 1.65 22.75
CA ALA A 147 -0.23 0.80 23.64
C ALA A 147 -1.11 -0.23 22.89
N LYS A 148 -1.51 0.06 21.66
CA LYS A 148 -2.34 -0.81 20.81
C LYS A 148 -1.56 -1.78 19.93
N LEU A 149 -0.21 -1.72 19.93
CA LEU A 149 0.60 -2.62 19.11
C LEU A 149 0.41 -4.08 19.57
N ASP A 150 -0.08 -4.91 18.68
CA ASP A 150 -0.20 -6.35 18.89
C ASP A 150 1.13 -7.08 18.61
N ALA A 151 1.21 -8.36 18.97
CA ALA A 151 2.40 -9.17 18.70
C ALA A 151 2.71 -9.27 17.20
N SER A 152 1.71 -9.19 16.36
CA SER A 152 1.82 -9.29 14.91
C SER A 152 2.55 -8.08 14.30
N ALA A 153 2.17 -6.87 14.73
CA ALA A 153 2.83 -5.63 14.31
C ALA A 153 4.27 -5.54 14.84
N ILE A 154 4.47 -5.89 16.13
CA ILE A 154 5.81 -5.89 16.74
C ILE A 154 6.73 -6.91 16.03
N ALA A 155 6.23 -8.12 15.73
CA ALA A 155 7.02 -9.14 15.04
C ALA A 155 7.40 -8.70 13.62
N LEU A 156 6.51 -8.00 12.92
CA LEU A 156 6.79 -7.48 11.59
C LEU A 156 7.85 -6.37 11.63
N ASP A 157 7.77 -5.45 12.59
CA ASP A 157 8.78 -4.41 12.78
C ASP A 157 10.13 -5.01 13.18
N ALA A 158 10.13 -5.98 14.10
CA ALA A 158 11.35 -6.71 14.49
C ALA A 158 11.99 -7.46 13.31
N ALA A 159 11.18 -8.07 12.42
CA ALA A 159 11.69 -8.72 11.23
C ALA A 159 12.36 -7.73 10.26
N HIS A 160 11.82 -6.51 10.11
CA HIS A 160 12.46 -5.45 9.33
C HIS A 160 13.75 -4.95 9.98
N ALA A 161 13.74 -4.76 11.31
CA ALA A 161 14.91 -4.33 12.06
C ALA A 161 16.08 -5.30 11.90
N VAL A 162 15.79 -6.61 11.98
CA VAL A 162 16.79 -7.67 11.76
C VAL A 162 17.24 -7.74 10.30
N ALA A 163 16.31 -7.52 9.35
CA ALA A 163 16.61 -7.60 7.93
C ALA A 163 17.50 -6.46 7.44
N PHE A 164 17.25 -5.21 7.88
CA PHE A 164 17.87 -4.02 7.29
C PHE A 164 18.71 -3.19 8.28
N HIS A 165 18.60 -3.41 9.57
CA HIS A 165 19.25 -2.71 10.70
C HIS A 165 18.89 -1.23 10.77
N THR A 166 19.15 -0.45 9.73
CA THR A 166 18.92 1.00 9.66
C THR A 166 18.02 1.36 8.47
N GLY A 167 17.46 2.55 8.47
CA GLY A 167 16.59 3.02 7.40
C GLY A 167 15.28 2.20 7.29
N LEU A 168 15.21 1.23 6.39
CA LEU A 168 14.06 0.33 6.30
C LEU A 168 13.85 -0.54 7.54
N GLY A 169 14.87 -0.71 8.38
CA GLY A 169 14.79 -1.42 9.65
C GLY A 169 14.17 -0.61 10.79
N GLU A 170 14.05 0.70 10.65
CA GLU A 170 13.43 1.53 11.67
C GLU A 170 11.95 1.16 11.89
N PRO A 171 11.46 1.14 13.14
CA PRO A 171 10.08 0.78 13.43
C PRO A 171 9.09 1.81 12.87
N LEU A 172 7.89 1.37 12.49
CA LEU A 172 6.83 2.28 12.02
C LEU A 172 6.35 3.21 13.13
N TYR A 173 6.38 2.77 14.37
CA TYR A 173 6.05 3.59 15.53
C TYR A 173 7.18 3.49 16.54
N PRO A 174 7.54 4.60 17.20
CA PRO A 174 8.56 4.58 18.25
C PRO A 174 8.23 3.51 19.29
N THR A 175 9.25 2.76 19.73
CA THR A 175 9.07 1.77 20.76
C THR A 175 8.96 2.44 22.13
N PRO A 176 8.38 1.79 23.17
CA PRO A 176 8.33 2.34 24.53
C PRO A 176 9.72 2.66 25.12
N SER A 177 10.76 2.01 24.60
CA SER A 177 12.16 2.27 25.01
C SER A 177 12.80 3.46 24.30
N THR A 178 12.16 4.03 23.29
CA THR A 178 12.66 5.22 22.58
C THR A 178 12.23 6.47 23.34
N PRO A 179 13.14 7.28 23.91
CA PRO A 179 12.78 8.48 24.64
C PRO A 179 12.39 9.59 23.67
N ILE A 180 11.12 9.63 23.28
CA ILE A 180 10.55 10.55 22.26
C ILE A 180 10.87 12.00 22.62
N SER A 181 10.65 12.40 23.87
CA SER A 181 10.89 13.77 24.36
C SER A 181 12.33 14.25 24.26
N SER A 182 13.31 13.34 24.18
CA SER A 182 14.73 13.71 24.08
C SER A 182 15.21 13.97 22.66
N TYR A 183 14.54 13.40 21.65
CA TYR A 183 14.98 13.46 20.26
C TYR A 183 14.03 14.21 19.34
N LEU A 184 12.77 14.39 19.74
CA LEU A 184 11.75 15.00 18.92
C LEU A 184 11.20 16.26 19.60
N ASN A 185 11.14 17.33 18.83
CA ASN A 185 10.49 18.57 19.20
C ASN A 185 9.90 19.22 17.94
N GLU A 186 9.08 20.23 18.11
CA GLU A 186 8.41 20.94 17.02
C GLU A 186 9.39 21.50 15.98
N TYR A 187 10.59 21.89 16.39
CA TYR A 187 11.62 22.41 15.49
C TYR A 187 12.23 21.31 14.60
N SER A 188 12.48 20.12 15.16
CA SER A 188 12.98 18.99 14.39
C SER A 188 11.96 18.50 13.38
N VAL A 189 10.68 18.48 13.75
CA VAL A 189 9.56 18.15 12.85
C VAL A 189 9.44 19.18 11.73
N ALA A 190 9.51 20.48 12.05
CA ALA A 190 9.47 21.54 11.06
C ALA A 190 10.64 21.48 10.07
N ALA A 191 11.86 21.28 10.57
CA ALA A 191 13.05 21.15 9.74
C ALA A 191 12.98 19.94 8.80
N PHE A 192 12.46 18.81 9.30
CA PHE A 192 12.24 17.65 8.45
C PHE A 192 11.18 17.90 7.39
N ALA A 193 10.05 18.50 7.74
CA ALA A 193 8.97 18.82 6.79
C ALA A 193 9.46 19.77 5.69
N GLU A 194 10.30 20.75 6.02
CA GLU A 194 10.92 21.64 5.05
C GLU A 194 11.83 20.90 4.07
N ALA A 195 12.54 19.87 4.53
CA ALA A 195 13.35 19.00 3.67
C ALA A 195 12.48 18.07 2.81
N ALA A 196 11.41 17.52 3.38
CA ALA A 196 10.59 16.49 2.76
C ALA A 196 9.56 17.05 1.75
N TYR A 197 8.91 18.18 2.07
CA TYR A 197 7.82 18.70 1.28
C TYR A 197 8.27 19.65 0.17
N THR A 198 9.08 19.12 -0.73
CA THR A 198 9.53 19.82 -1.95
C THR A 198 8.88 19.21 -3.18
N LYS A 199 8.78 19.98 -4.28
CA LYS A 199 8.19 19.49 -5.53
C LYS A 199 8.90 18.24 -6.07
N ALA A 200 10.20 18.10 -5.83
CA ALA A 200 10.97 16.94 -6.24
C ALA A 200 10.61 15.66 -5.46
N ASN A 201 10.21 15.80 -4.19
CA ASN A 201 9.95 14.71 -3.25
C ASN A 201 8.46 14.35 -3.13
N ILE A 202 7.57 15.07 -3.79
CA ILE A 202 6.13 14.80 -3.74
C ILE A 202 5.59 14.34 -5.09
N ALA A 203 4.52 13.54 -5.03
CA ALA A 203 3.71 13.20 -6.19
C ALA A 203 2.23 13.37 -5.84
N VAL A 204 1.46 13.91 -6.77
CA VAL A 204 0.01 14.07 -6.64
C VAL A 204 -0.67 13.04 -7.53
N ILE A 205 -1.49 12.19 -6.94
CA ILE A 205 -2.18 11.11 -7.65
C ILE A 205 -3.69 11.32 -7.50
N ALA A 206 -4.41 11.25 -8.61
CA ALA A 206 -5.86 11.34 -8.61
C ALA A 206 -6.52 10.15 -9.29
N ASP A 207 -7.59 9.70 -8.68
CA ASP A 207 -8.51 8.70 -9.22
C ASP A 207 -9.90 9.33 -9.34
N GLY A 208 -10.48 9.34 -10.51
CA GLY A 208 -11.73 10.06 -10.79
C GLY A 208 -11.54 11.53 -11.18
N ALA A 209 -10.35 11.94 -11.65
CA ALA A 209 -10.11 13.26 -12.21
C ALA A 209 -9.25 13.20 -13.48
N SER A 210 -9.56 14.05 -14.46
CA SER A 210 -8.78 14.16 -15.68
C SER A 210 -7.51 14.99 -15.46
N GLU A 211 -6.48 14.76 -16.28
CA GLU A 211 -5.24 15.54 -16.27
C GLU A 211 -5.51 17.04 -16.43
N ALA A 212 -6.37 17.42 -17.37
CA ALA A 212 -6.74 18.81 -17.59
C ALA A 212 -7.44 19.45 -16.38
N GLY A 213 -8.31 18.70 -15.69
CA GLY A 213 -8.95 19.14 -14.46
C GLY A 213 -7.94 19.36 -13.32
N LEU A 214 -6.97 18.46 -13.19
CA LEU A 214 -5.90 18.57 -12.19
C LEU A 214 -4.95 19.74 -12.49
N SER A 215 -4.50 19.90 -13.74
CA SER A 215 -3.58 20.98 -14.16
C SER A 215 -4.11 22.35 -13.77
N LYS A 216 -5.40 22.57 -14.00
CA LYS A 216 -6.07 23.84 -13.68
C LYS A 216 -5.92 24.26 -12.23
N TRP A 217 -5.88 23.28 -11.29
CA TRP A 217 -5.86 23.56 -9.87
C TRP A 217 -4.50 23.31 -9.20
N ILE A 218 -3.71 22.36 -9.72
CA ILE A 218 -2.36 22.11 -9.19
C ILE A 218 -1.45 23.31 -9.47
N GLU A 219 -1.52 23.87 -10.67
CA GLU A 219 -0.64 24.98 -11.07
C GLU A 219 -0.72 26.19 -10.13
N PRO A 220 -1.90 26.76 -9.79
CA PRO A 220 -1.98 27.89 -8.87
C PRO A 220 -1.72 27.51 -7.41
N PHE A 221 -2.23 26.38 -6.92
CA PHE A 221 -2.18 26.03 -5.50
C PHE A 221 -0.84 25.48 -5.05
N PHE A 222 -0.16 24.67 -5.87
CA PHE A 222 1.15 24.13 -5.55
C PHE A 222 2.32 25.08 -5.87
N LYS A 223 2.02 26.32 -6.27
CA LYS A 223 3.05 27.34 -6.47
C LYS A 223 3.80 27.67 -5.19
N SER A 224 3.11 27.61 -4.04
CA SER A 224 3.69 27.86 -2.70
C SER A 224 4.60 26.75 -2.20
N VAL A 225 4.53 25.53 -2.78
CA VAL A 225 5.41 24.43 -2.41
C VAL A 225 6.83 24.69 -2.95
N PRO A 226 7.88 24.61 -2.12
CA PRO A 226 9.26 24.86 -2.54
C PRO A 226 9.70 23.91 -3.67
N ALA A 227 10.46 24.39 -4.62
CA ALA A 227 11.01 23.55 -5.68
C ALA A 227 12.11 22.64 -5.13
N GLU A 228 12.98 23.20 -4.30
CA GLU A 228 14.11 22.54 -3.65
C GLU A 228 14.20 22.95 -2.18
N SER A 229 14.83 22.15 -1.35
CA SER A 229 15.12 22.45 0.04
C SER A 229 16.61 22.72 0.22
N ALA A 230 16.96 23.52 1.22
CA ALA A 230 18.34 23.73 1.65
C ALA A 230 19.00 22.45 2.19
N SER A 231 18.20 21.54 2.75
CA SER A 231 18.65 20.23 3.24
C SER A 231 18.09 19.12 2.35
N SER A 232 18.97 18.20 1.91
CA SER A 232 18.54 17.03 1.13
C SER A 232 18.23 15.85 2.06
N ILE A 233 17.17 15.14 1.78
CA ILE A 233 16.92 13.86 2.42
C ILE A 233 17.96 12.86 1.89
N SER A 234 18.90 12.48 2.76
CA SER A 234 19.90 11.47 2.41
C SER A 234 19.29 10.07 2.46
N THR A 235 19.51 9.28 1.43
CA THR A 235 19.15 7.86 1.41
C THR A 235 20.40 7.03 1.28
N THR A 236 20.65 6.18 2.28
CA THR A 236 21.62 5.09 2.13
C THR A 236 20.97 3.90 1.47
N ALA A 237 21.71 3.22 0.59
CA ALA A 237 21.23 1.98 -0.03
C ALA A 237 20.97 0.92 1.05
N SER A 238 19.82 0.27 0.98
CA SER A 238 19.45 -0.77 1.94
C SER A 238 20.28 -2.03 1.70
N LYS A 239 20.84 -2.58 2.76
CA LYS A 239 21.56 -3.85 2.75
C LYS A 239 20.81 -4.86 3.60
N TYR A 240 20.58 -6.04 3.03
CA TYR A 240 19.99 -7.15 3.78
C TYR A 240 21.05 -7.89 4.60
N HIS A 241 20.74 -8.16 5.88
CA HIS A 241 21.68 -8.77 6.84
C HIS A 241 21.26 -10.19 7.26
N GLY A 242 19.98 -10.38 7.62
CA GLY A 242 19.48 -11.60 8.26
C GLY A 242 19.77 -11.64 9.76
N GLY A 243 19.17 -12.60 10.44
CA GLY A 243 19.35 -12.78 11.89
C GLY A 243 18.05 -13.20 12.57
N GLU A 244 18.08 -13.29 13.91
CA GLU A 244 16.91 -13.62 14.73
C GLU A 244 16.74 -12.61 15.88
N GLN A 245 15.48 -12.20 16.11
CA GLN A 245 15.09 -11.37 17.27
C GLN A 245 13.91 -12.00 17.99
N ARG A 246 13.99 -12.06 19.31
CA ARG A 246 12.97 -12.69 20.16
C ARG A 246 12.53 -11.70 21.24
N ILE A 247 11.23 -11.41 21.29
CA ILE A 247 10.63 -10.41 22.20
C ILE A 247 9.56 -11.08 23.06
N PRO A 248 9.72 -11.13 24.38
CA PRO A 248 8.69 -11.68 25.27
C PRO A 248 7.48 -10.76 25.30
N LYS A 249 6.28 -11.33 25.14
CA LYS A 249 5.00 -10.61 25.24
C LYS A 249 3.92 -11.56 25.73
N THR A 250 3.09 -11.10 26.66
CA THR A 250 1.94 -11.87 27.13
C THR A 250 0.71 -11.64 26.25
N GLY A 251 -0.13 -12.67 26.13
CA GLY A 251 -1.46 -12.59 25.51
C GLY A 251 -1.51 -13.01 24.04
N SER A 252 -0.67 -12.50 23.18
CA SER A 252 -0.67 -12.86 21.75
C SER A 252 0.71 -13.31 21.29
N ASN A 253 0.75 -14.23 20.32
CA ASN A 253 2.00 -14.75 19.77
C ASN A 253 2.04 -14.55 18.27
N SER A 254 3.19 -14.19 17.77
CA SER A 254 3.44 -14.07 16.33
C SER A 254 4.89 -14.44 16.00
N VAL A 255 5.07 -15.08 14.86
CA VAL A 255 6.37 -15.33 14.24
C VAL A 255 6.34 -14.80 12.83
N VAL A 256 7.37 -14.07 12.45
CA VAL A 256 7.60 -13.61 11.08
C VAL A 256 8.87 -14.26 10.58
N ILE A 257 8.77 -14.98 9.48
CA ILE A 257 9.90 -15.52 8.73
C ILE A 257 10.03 -14.66 7.49
N ALA A 258 11.17 -14.02 7.31
CA ALA A 258 11.39 -13.09 6.21
C ALA A 258 12.66 -13.44 5.43
N PHE A 259 12.61 -13.16 4.12
CA PHE A 259 13.68 -13.37 3.15
C PHE A 259 13.84 -12.13 2.27
N PRO A 260 14.96 -11.96 1.56
CA PRO A 260 15.06 -10.93 0.54
C PRO A 260 13.93 -11.07 -0.48
N GLY A 261 13.19 -10.01 -0.73
CA GLY A 261 12.05 -9.98 -1.65
C GLY A 261 12.30 -9.10 -2.88
N ALA A 262 11.27 -8.97 -3.72
CA ALA A 262 11.32 -8.12 -4.90
C ALA A 262 11.19 -6.65 -4.52
N ALA A 263 12.07 -5.79 -5.03
CA ALA A 263 11.98 -4.34 -4.92
C ALA A 263 10.87 -3.75 -5.83
N LEU A 264 10.49 -2.50 -5.58
CA LEU A 264 9.36 -1.82 -6.24
C LEU A 264 9.53 -1.66 -7.77
N GLY A 265 10.68 -1.74 -8.31
CA GLY A 265 10.94 -1.64 -9.75
C GLY A 265 11.46 -2.93 -10.36
N ALA A 266 11.69 -3.95 -9.55
CA ALA A 266 12.26 -5.21 -10.02
C ALA A 266 11.23 -6.00 -10.85
N ASN A 267 11.68 -6.50 -12.00
CA ASN A 267 10.88 -7.40 -12.81
C ASN A 267 11.07 -8.85 -12.30
N GLN A 268 10.48 -9.13 -11.15
CA GLN A 268 10.54 -10.43 -10.47
C GLN A 268 9.11 -10.96 -10.24
N PRO A 269 8.38 -11.33 -11.29
CA PRO A 269 7.00 -11.80 -11.18
C PRO A 269 6.90 -13.13 -10.43
N GLU A 270 7.96 -13.95 -10.42
CA GLU A 270 8.06 -15.20 -9.66
C GLU A 270 7.85 -15.01 -8.17
N THR A 271 8.28 -13.89 -7.58
CA THR A 271 8.04 -13.57 -6.16
C THR A 271 6.55 -13.43 -5.87
N SER A 272 5.80 -12.74 -6.73
CA SER A 272 4.35 -12.59 -6.60
C SER A 272 3.61 -13.90 -6.77
N VAL A 273 4.06 -14.76 -7.70
CA VAL A 273 3.49 -16.09 -7.90
C VAL A 273 3.82 -16.99 -6.71
N LEU A 274 5.03 -16.90 -6.15
CA LEU A 274 5.43 -17.64 -4.95
C LEU A 274 4.57 -17.25 -3.74
N VAL A 275 4.29 -15.96 -3.54
CA VAL A 275 3.33 -15.48 -2.51
C VAL A 275 1.94 -16.08 -2.76
N GLY A 276 1.48 -16.11 -4.01
CA GLY A 276 0.21 -16.73 -4.39
C GLY A 276 0.16 -18.24 -4.12
N LEU A 277 1.27 -18.93 -4.36
CA LEU A 277 1.44 -20.39 -4.16
C LEU A 277 1.50 -20.75 -2.67
N LEU A 278 2.31 -20.02 -1.88
CA LEU A 278 2.34 -20.18 -0.42
C LEU A 278 0.95 -19.87 0.14
N GLY A 279 0.38 -18.78 -0.31
CA GLY A 279 -0.99 -18.36 0.02
C GLY A 279 -1.23 -18.27 1.52
N GLY A 280 -2.39 -18.28 1.99
CA GLY A 280 -2.85 -18.29 3.35
C GLY A 280 -4.28 -18.79 3.35
N GLU A 281 -5.04 -18.38 4.33
CA GLU A 281 -6.46 -18.72 4.42
C GLU A 281 -7.20 -18.45 3.10
N SER A 282 -8.04 -19.41 2.69
CA SER A 282 -8.84 -19.25 1.49
C SER A 282 -9.89 -18.15 1.69
N THR A 283 -9.96 -17.21 0.76
CA THR A 283 -11.03 -16.20 0.73
C THR A 283 -12.39 -16.79 0.35
N ILE A 284 -12.41 -18.01 -0.19
CA ILE A 284 -13.64 -18.73 -0.57
C ILE A 284 -14.06 -19.61 0.60
N LYS A 285 -15.14 -19.23 1.27
CA LYS A 285 -15.63 -19.86 2.51
C LYS A 285 -15.84 -21.38 2.46
N TRP A 286 -16.18 -21.90 1.28
CA TRP A 286 -16.55 -23.31 1.08
C TRP A 286 -15.48 -24.13 0.34
N SER A 287 -14.31 -23.56 0.10
CA SER A 287 -13.19 -24.24 -0.57
C SER A 287 -12.02 -24.42 0.40
N PRO A 288 -11.41 -25.61 0.47
CA PRO A 288 -10.21 -25.82 1.28
C PRO A 288 -9.01 -25.02 0.78
N GLY A 289 -9.13 -24.35 -0.38
CA GLY A 289 -8.03 -23.64 -1.02
C GLY A 289 -7.02 -24.62 -1.67
N PHE A 290 -6.20 -24.09 -2.57
CA PHE A 290 -5.15 -24.85 -3.25
C PHE A 290 -3.75 -24.49 -2.76
N SER A 291 -3.64 -23.38 -2.03
CA SER A 291 -2.35 -22.86 -1.55
C SER A 291 -1.73 -23.80 -0.52
N LEU A 292 -0.42 -23.86 -0.48
CA LEU A 292 0.31 -24.77 0.41
C LEU A 292 0.00 -24.54 1.90
N LEU A 293 -0.31 -23.28 2.28
CA LEU A 293 -0.67 -22.89 3.64
C LEU A 293 -2.18 -22.60 3.82
N SER A 294 -3.04 -23.11 2.91
CA SER A 294 -4.48 -22.85 2.97
C SER A 294 -5.16 -23.42 4.23
N ASN A 295 -4.63 -24.47 4.80
CA ASN A 295 -5.10 -25.07 6.05
C ASN A 295 -4.52 -24.38 7.31
N ALA A 296 -3.55 -23.49 7.10
CA ALA A 296 -2.89 -22.75 8.17
C ALA A 296 -3.61 -21.39 8.35
N THR A 297 -4.66 -21.38 9.17
CA THR A 297 -5.56 -20.23 9.38
C THR A 297 -4.89 -18.94 9.85
N ALA A 298 -3.60 -18.96 10.11
CA ALA A 298 -2.86 -17.85 10.70
C ALA A 298 -1.65 -17.41 9.86
N ALA A 299 -1.41 -17.98 8.69
CA ALA A 299 -0.26 -17.64 7.85
C ALA A 299 -0.64 -16.61 6.78
N ALA A 300 0.10 -15.51 6.71
CA ALA A 300 -0.08 -14.44 5.73
C ALA A 300 1.25 -14.15 5.00
N PRO A 301 1.55 -14.84 3.88
CA PRO A 301 2.70 -14.51 3.05
C PRO A 301 2.44 -13.19 2.31
N ARG A 302 3.47 -12.31 2.33
CA ARG A 302 3.43 -11.00 1.66
C ARG A 302 4.81 -10.62 1.16
N ASN A 303 4.88 -9.83 0.09
CA ASN A 303 6.10 -9.15 -0.32
C ASN A 303 5.96 -7.66 -0.07
N PHE A 304 6.81 -7.10 0.76
CA PHE A 304 6.94 -5.66 0.97
C PHE A 304 7.98 -5.15 0.00
N ALA A 305 7.54 -4.41 -1.01
CA ALA A 305 8.42 -3.85 -2.03
C ALA A 305 8.76 -2.40 -1.67
N TYR A 306 10.04 -2.11 -1.53
CA TYR A 306 10.61 -0.79 -1.29
C TYR A 306 11.37 -0.30 -2.52
N SER A 307 11.81 0.95 -2.50
CA SER A 307 12.46 1.58 -3.66
C SER A 307 13.70 0.85 -4.15
N ASP A 308 14.53 0.35 -3.23
CA ASP A 308 15.83 -0.29 -3.50
C ASP A 308 15.93 -1.74 -2.99
N ALA A 309 14.97 -2.19 -2.19
CA ALA A 309 14.96 -3.53 -1.60
C ALA A 309 13.54 -4.09 -1.53
N GLY A 310 13.41 -5.37 -1.21
CA GLY A 310 12.15 -6.00 -0.88
C GLY A 310 12.30 -6.97 0.27
N LEU A 311 11.20 -7.26 0.95
CA LEU A 311 11.14 -8.24 2.01
C LEU A 311 9.96 -9.18 1.79
N LEU A 312 10.24 -10.43 1.45
CA LEU A 312 9.26 -11.50 1.39
C LEU A 312 9.05 -12.05 2.80
N THR A 313 7.86 -11.93 3.34
CA THR A 313 7.54 -12.38 4.70
C THR A 313 6.46 -13.44 4.70
N VAL A 314 6.55 -14.37 5.65
CA VAL A 314 5.45 -15.24 6.07
C VAL A 314 5.16 -14.90 7.52
N GLN A 315 4.08 -14.16 7.73
CA GLN A 315 3.64 -13.75 9.06
C GLN A 315 2.64 -14.76 9.60
N ILE A 316 2.85 -15.23 10.84
CA ILE A 316 2.06 -16.27 11.47
C ILE A 316 1.65 -15.77 12.85
N SER A 317 0.35 -15.78 13.16
CA SER A 317 -0.17 -15.29 14.45
C SER A 317 -1.19 -16.24 15.05
N GLY A 318 -1.27 -16.35 16.38
CA GLY A 318 -2.24 -17.22 17.04
C GLY A 318 -1.77 -17.78 18.37
N LYS A 319 -2.24 -18.99 18.73
CA LYS A 319 -1.76 -19.72 19.91
C LYS A 319 -0.33 -20.21 19.68
N ALA A 320 0.55 -20.11 20.68
CA ALA A 320 1.98 -20.41 20.54
C ALA A 320 2.28 -21.79 19.90
N SER A 321 1.58 -22.83 20.31
CA SER A 321 1.73 -24.19 19.75
C SER A 321 1.29 -24.28 18.28
N ALA A 322 0.22 -23.58 17.91
CA ALA A 322 -0.24 -23.52 16.53
C ALA A 322 0.73 -22.71 15.65
N VAL A 323 1.24 -21.59 16.17
CA VAL A 323 2.24 -20.75 15.47
C VAL A 323 3.50 -21.56 15.17
N ARG A 324 4.00 -22.35 16.16
CA ARG A 324 5.16 -23.23 15.93
C ARG A 324 4.91 -24.22 14.79
N LYS A 325 3.78 -24.94 14.85
CA LYS A 325 3.43 -25.93 13.81
C LYS A 325 3.34 -25.31 12.41
N VAL A 326 2.66 -24.16 12.30
CA VAL A 326 2.49 -23.45 11.03
C VAL A 326 3.83 -22.90 10.53
N ALA A 327 4.75 -22.47 11.39
CA ALA A 327 6.09 -22.05 11.01
C ALA A 327 6.89 -23.21 10.40
N GLU A 328 6.85 -24.39 11.03
CA GLU A 328 7.48 -25.62 10.51
C GLU A 328 6.88 -26.02 9.16
N GLU A 329 5.55 -25.99 9.03
CA GLU A 329 4.83 -26.28 7.76
C GLU A 329 5.19 -25.26 6.67
N SER A 330 5.34 -23.98 7.00
CA SER A 330 5.71 -22.92 6.04
C SER A 330 7.09 -23.14 5.45
N VAL A 331 8.07 -23.47 6.29
CA VAL A 331 9.43 -23.77 5.82
C VAL A 331 9.46 -25.09 5.03
N LYS A 332 8.71 -26.11 5.48
CA LYS A 332 8.57 -27.37 4.73
C LYS A 332 7.96 -27.15 3.34
N ALA A 333 6.92 -26.31 3.26
CA ALA A 333 6.29 -25.94 1.98
C ALA A 333 7.30 -25.27 1.04
N LEU A 334 8.08 -24.30 1.55
CA LEU A 334 9.11 -23.62 0.76
C LEU A 334 10.21 -24.58 0.29
N LYS A 335 10.68 -25.51 1.17
CA LYS A 335 11.62 -26.58 0.81
C LYS A 335 11.04 -27.53 -0.27
N GLY A 336 9.73 -27.81 -0.20
CA GLY A 336 9.03 -28.61 -1.23
C GLY A 336 9.02 -27.92 -2.60
N VAL A 337 8.79 -26.61 -2.64
CA VAL A 337 8.87 -25.82 -3.88
C VAL A 337 10.30 -25.84 -4.43
N ALA A 338 11.31 -25.64 -3.60
CA ALA A 338 12.72 -25.68 -3.99
C ALA A 338 13.15 -27.04 -4.52
N ALA A 339 12.55 -28.14 -4.05
CA ALA A 339 12.77 -29.48 -4.57
C ALA A 339 12.07 -29.79 -5.91
N GLY A 340 11.29 -28.85 -6.45
CA GLY A 340 10.55 -29.02 -7.71
C GLY A 340 9.16 -29.67 -7.54
N GLY A 341 8.60 -29.69 -6.34
CA GLY A 341 7.31 -30.32 -6.03
C GLY A 341 6.07 -29.54 -6.52
N VAL A 342 6.21 -28.66 -7.51
CA VAL A 342 5.09 -27.84 -8.03
C VAL A 342 4.57 -28.47 -9.33
N SER A 343 3.34 -28.98 -9.29
CA SER A 343 2.69 -29.48 -10.51
C SER A 343 2.23 -28.31 -11.39
N GLN A 344 2.06 -28.56 -12.70
CA GLN A 344 1.57 -27.56 -13.65
C GLN A 344 0.19 -27.02 -13.28
N GLU A 345 -0.68 -27.88 -12.74
CA GLU A 345 -2.00 -27.45 -12.29
C GLU A 345 -1.93 -26.44 -11.13
N VAL A 346 -1.07 -26.70 -10.15
CA VAL A 346 -0.85 -25.83 -9.00
C VAL A 346 -0.22 -24.51 -9.43
N LEU A 347 0.71 -24.54 -10.39
CA LEU A 347 1.31 -23.32 -10.96
C LEU A 347 0.25 -22.42 -11.62
N VAL A 348 -0.63 -22.98 -12.45
CA VAL A 348 -1.70 -22.22 -13.11
C VAL A 348 -2.60 -21.56 -12.07
N LYS A 349 -2.97 -22.27 -11.00
CA LYS A 349 -3.77 -21.72 -9.89
C LYS A 349 -3.03 -20.61 -9.14
N ALA A 350 -1.73 -20.75 -8.90
CA ALA A 350 -0.90 -19.74 -8.25
C ALA A 350 -0.79 -18.45 -9.08
N ILE A 351 -0.59 -18.59 -10.39
CA ILE A 351 -0.59 -17.47 -11.34
C ILE A 351 -1.96 -16.76 -11.32
N ALA A 352 -3.07 -17.51 -11.36
CA ALA A 352 -4.41 -16.94 -11.31
C ALA A 352 -4.64 -16.16 -10.00
N LYS A 353 -4.18 -16.68 -8.85
CA LYS A 353 -4.25 -15.99 -7.57
C LYS A 353 -3.38 -14.73 -7.54
N ALA A 354 -2.17 -14.77 -8.09
CA ALA A 354 -1.30 -13.61 -8.18
C ALA A 354 -1.91 -12.50 -9.05
N LYS A 355 -2.52 -12.86 -10.18
CA LYS A 355 -3.29 -11.91 -11.02
C LYS A 355 -4.48 -11.31 -10.27
N PHE A 356 -5.25 -12.15 -9.59
CA PHE A 356 -6.38 -11.68 -8.79
C PHE A 356 -5.93 -10.69 -7.72
N ASN A 357 -4.86 -11.00 -6.98
CA ASN A 357 -4.33 -10.10 -5.97
C ASN A 357 -3.88 -8.76 -6.55
N LEU A 358 -3.21 -8.77 -7.71
CA LEU A 358 -2.79 -7.56 -8.42
C LEU A 358 -3.99 -6.71 -8.86
N LEU A 359 -4.98 -7.33 -9.49
CA LEU A 359 -6.18 -6.65 -9.98
C LEU A 359 -7.00 -6.09 -8.83
N SER A 360 -7.27 -6.90 -7.80
CA SER A 360 -7.99 -6.47 -6.60
C SER A 360 -7.28 -5.31 -5.90
N ALA A 361 -5.96 -5.37 -5.76
CA ALA A 361 -5.19 -4.27 -5.17
C ALA A 361 -5.23 -2.98 -6.02
N SER A 362 -5.30 -3.10 -7.36
CA SER A 362 -5.42 -1.95 -8.26
C SER A 362 -6.84 -1.39 -8.33
N GLU A 363 -7.84 -2.21 -8.08
CA GLU A 363 -9.26 -1.83 -8.02
C GLU A 363 -9.60 -1.14 -6.70
N VAL A 364 -9.03 -1.63 -5.58
CA VAL A 364 -9.12 -0.94 -4.29
C VAL A 364 -8.34 0.36 -4.37
N SER A 365 -9.08 1.41 -4.62
CA SER A 365 -8.62 2.73 -5.02
C SER A 365 -7.55 3.36 -4.11
N GLY A 366 -7.52 3.04 -2.82
CA GLY A 366 -6.47 3.54 -1.92
C GLY A 366 -5.10 2.91 -2.19
N THR A 367 -5.04 1.60 -2.41
CA THR A 367 -3.78 0.87 -2.63
C THR A 367 -3.15 1.23 -3.98
N GLY A 368 -3.96 1.34 -5.03
CA GLY A 368 -3.49 1.74 -6.36
C GLY A 368 -2.85 3.13 -6.38
N LEU A 369 -3.47 4.11 -5.70
CA LEU A 369 -2.94 5.47 -5.52
C LEU A 369 -1.57 5.48 -4.86
N VAL A 370 -1.42 4.74 -3.75
CA VAL A 370 -0.17 4.68 -2.98
C VAL A 370 0.95 4.04 -3.80
N HIS A 371 0.66 2.93 -4.47
CA HIS A 371 1.65 2.27 -5.34
C HIS A 371 2.09 3.16 -6.51
N ALA A 372 1.14 3.87 -7.15
CA ALA A 372 1.47 4.81 -8.21
C ALA A 372 2.35 5.97 -7.68
N GLY A 373 1.97 6.54 -6.53
CA GLY A 373 2.71 7.60 -5.86
C GLY A 373 4.10 7.18 -5.43
N ALA A 374 4.21 6.03 -4.76
CA ALA A 374 5.50 5.49 -4.33
C ALA A 374 6.46 5.29 -5.51
N LYS A 375 5.99 4.77 -6.65
CA LYS A 375 6.82 4.68 -7.85
C LYS A 375 7.25 6.04 -8.40
N LEU A 376 6.33 7.00 -8.48
CA LEU A 376 6.62 8.33 -8.99
C LEU A 376 7.66 9.09 -8.15
N ILE A 377 7.56 9.06 -6.81
CA ILE A 377 8.51 9.76 -5.94
C ILE A 377 9.92 9.19 -6.05
N HIS A 378 10.06 7.90 -6.38
CA HIS A 378 11.34 7.22 -6.61
C HIS A 378 11.80 7.23 -8.07
N GLY A 379 11.17 8.04 -8.93
CA GLY A 379 11.57 8.23 -10.34
C GLY A 379 11.11 7.13 -11.29
N GLY A 380 10.27 6.20 -10.83
CA GLY A 380 9.66 5.16 -11.66
C GLY A 380 8.42 5.64 -12.43
N GLN A 381 7.89 4.75 -13.27
CA GLN A 381 6.60 4.93 -13.93
C GLN A 381 5.49 4.25 -13.12
N PRO A 382 4.25 4.76 -13.15
CA PRO A 382 3.11 4.07 -12.57
C PRO A 382 2.99 2.63 -13.09
N LEU A 383 2.37 1.76 -12.28
CA LEU A 383 2.23 0.35 -12.64
C LEU A 383 1.33 0.20 -13.88
N LYS A 384 1.86 -0.41 -14.92
CA LYS A 384 1.08 -0.82 -16.09
C LYS A 384 0.54 -2.23 -15.85
N VAL A 385 -0.69 -2.31 -15.41
CA VAL A 385 -1.35 -3.56 -14.99
C VAL A 385 -1.27 -4.63 -16.08
N ALA A 386 -1.52 -4.26 -17.34
CA ALA A 386 -1.50 -5.20 -18.46
C ALA A 386 -0.12 -5.83 -18.71
N GLU A 387 0.97 -5.04 -18.58
CA GLU A 387 2.33 -5.54 -18.73
C GLU A 387 2.70 -6.48 -17.58
N THR A 388 2.30 -6.14 -16.36
CA THR A 388 2.54 -6.97 -15.18
C THR A 388 1.77 -8.30 -15.26
N ILE A 389 0.52 -8.30 -15.76
CA ILE A 389 -0.24 -9.53 -15.97
C ILE A 389 0.47 -10.46 -16.97
N LYS A 390 0.97 -9.91 -18.09
CA LYS A 390 1.73 -10.70 -19.05
C LYS A 390 3.01 -11.29 -18.45
N ALA A 391 3.70 -10.53 -17.61
CA ALA A 391 4.88 -11.02 -16.91
C ALA A 391 4.54 -12.18 -15.95
N LEU A 392 3.41 -12.08 -15.20
CA LEU A 392 2.93 -13.15 -14.32
C LEU A 392 2.56 -14.42 -15.11
N GLU A 393 1.97 -14.27 -16.30
CA GLU A 393 1.63 -15.41 -17.18
C GLU A 393 2.83 -16.17 -17.71
N GLY A 394 3.96 -15.47 -17.86
CA GLY A 394 5.21 -16.06 -18.34
C GLY A 394 6.01 -16.84 -17.30
N VAL A 395 5.57 -16.86 -16.01
CA VAL A 395 6.32 -17.54 -14.95
C VAL A 395 6.26 -19.05 -15.10
N THR A 396 7.43 -19.72 -15.06
CA THR A 396 7.57 -21.17 -15.16
C THR A 396 7.82 -21.83 -13.81
N ALA A 397 7.58 -23.14 -13.72
CA ALA A 397 7.87 -23.90 -12.49
C ALA A 397 9.37 -23.88 -12.15
N GLU A 398 10.24 -23.86 -13.15
CA GLU A 398 11.69 -23.79 -12.97
C GLU A 398 12.12 -22.47 -12.34
N GLN A 399 11.51 -21.35 -12.75
CA GLN A 399 11.76 -20.03 -12.14
C GLN A 399 11.33 -20.00 -10.69
N LEU A 400 10.16 -20.57 -10.35
CA LEU A 400 9.71 -20.68 -8.96
C LEU A 400 10.65 -21.55 -8.12
N GLN A 401 11.11 -22.66 -8.67
CA GLN A 401 12.07 -23.55 -8.02
C GLN A 401 13.39 -22.81 -7.75
N ALA A 402 13.92 -22.11 -8.74
CA ALA A 402 15.15 -21.33 -8.61
C ALA A 402 15.00 -20.23 -7.56
N ALA A 403 13.89 -19.46 -7.59
CA ALA A 403 13.59 -18.44 -6.59
C ALA A 403 13.54 -19.03 -5.18
N ALA A 404 12.80 -20.14 -4.97
CA ALA A 404 12.71 -20.79 -3.66
C ALA A 404 14.07 -21.32 -3.16
N LYS A 405 14.92 -21.85 -4.04
CA LYS A 405 16.30 -22.26 -3.70
C LYS A 405 17.13 -21.07 -3.24
N THR A 406 17.14 -20.00 -4.00
CA THR A 406 17.87 -18.77 -3.66
C THR A 406 17.46 -18.22 -2.28
N LEU A 407 16.16 -18.23 -1.97
CA LEU A 407 15.66 -17.81 -0.66
C LEU A 407 16.18 -18.69 0.48
N LEU A 408 16.19 -20.02 0.32
CA LEU A 408 16.63 -20.98 1.33
C LEU A 408 18.15 -21.06 1.49
N GLU A 409 18.91 -20.76 0.45
CA GLU A 409 20.37 -20.71 0.48
C GLU A 409 20.87 -19.42 1.16
N GLY A 410 20.10 -18.34 1.02
CA GLY A 410 20.36 -17.06 1.66
C GLY A 410 20.10 -17.08 3.18
N LYS A 411 20.44 -15.97 3.82
CA LYS A 411 20.11 -15.75 5.23
C LYS A 411 18.62 -15.41 5.36
N ALA A 412 17.98 -15.96 6.39
CA ALA A 412 16.63 -15.57 6.78
C ALA A 412 16.65 -14.53 7.91
N SER A 413 15.62 -13.73 8.02
CA SER A 413 15.34 -12.89 9.18
C SER A 413 14.14 -13.46 9.91
N VAL A 414 14.29 -13.84 11.17
CA VAL A 414 13.22 -14.43 11.97
C VAL A 414 12.93 -13.53 13.18
N ALA A 415 11.66 -13.18 13.36
CA ALA A 415 11.23 -12.45 14.52
C ALA A 415 10.13 -13.23 15.25
N ALA A 416 10.33 -13.50 16.52
CA ALA A 416 9.38 -14.21 17.39
C ALA A 416 8.95 -13.31 18.53
N VAL A 417 7.64 -13.09 18.67
CA VAL A 417 7.04 -12.26 19.73
C VAL A 417 5.96 -13.07 20.45
N GLY A 418 6.05 -13.17 21.77
CA GLY A 418 5.08 -13.90 22.57
C GLY A 418 5.71 -14.82 23.63
N ASP A 419 5.17 -16.04 23.76
CA ASP A 419 5.70 -17.08 24.63
C ASP A 419 6.93 -17.76 24.00
N LEU A 420 8.10 -17.24 24.35
CA LEU A 420 9.39 -17.66 23.78
C LEU A 420 9.79 -19.10 24.15
N HIS A 421 9.17 -19.70 25.16
CA HIS A 421 9.45 -21.10 25.54
C HIS A 421 8.82 -22.10 24.56
N VAL A 422 7.74 -21.69 23.87
CA VAL A 422 7.01 -22.54 22.93
C VAL A 422 7.34 -22.21 21.49
N LEU A 423 7.58 -20.91 21.18
CA LEU A 423 7.87 -20.45 19.82
C LEU A 423 9.20 -21.04 19.31
N PRO A 424 9.27 -21.46 18.01
CA PRO A 424 10.46 -22.08 17.45
C PRO A 424 11.63 -21.10 17.33
N PHE A 425 12.85 -21.60 17.39
CA PHE A 425 14.04 -20.88 16.95
C PHE A 425 14.22 -21.02 15.43
N ALA A 426 14.96 -20.10 14.83
CA ALA A 426 15.31 -20.19 13.41
C ALA A 426 16.05 -21.50 13.07
N GLU A 427 16.92 -21.93 13.97
CA GLU A 427 17.66 -23.18 13.86
C GLU A 427 16.73 -24.42 13.90
N ASP A 428 15.72 -24.44 14.77
CA ASP A 428 14.69 -25.51 14.82
C ASP A 428 13.96 -25.66 13.48
N LEU A 429 13.77 -24.55 12.77
CA LEU A 429 13.17 -24.51 11.44
C LEU A 429 14.15 -24.93 10.33
N GLY A 430 15.44 -25.03 10.65
CA GLY A 430 16.51 -25.32 9.70
C GLY A 430 16.74 -24.19 8.70
N LEU A 431 16.65 -22.94 9.17
CA LEU A 431 16.95 -21.73 8.44
C LEU A 431 18.35 -21.22 8.82
N LYS A 432 19.04 -20.64 7.84
CA LYS A 432 20.28 -19.90 8.07
C LYS A 432 19.93 -18.46 8.45
N VAL A 433 20.49 -17.93 9.49
CA VAL A 433 20.28 -16.57 9.99
C VAL A 433 21.58 -15.77 10.08
#